data_ded3849846b377ea8102647b1035347d
#
_entry.id   ded3849846b377ea8102647b1035347d
#
_cell.length_a   1.000
_cell.length_b   1.000
_cell.length_c   1.000
_cell.angle_alpha   90.00
_cell.angle_beta   90.00
_cell.angle_gamma   90.00
#
_symmetry.space_group_name_H-M   'P 1'
#
loop_
_entity.id
_entity.type
_entity.pdbx_description
1 polymer ?
#
loop_
_entity_poly.entity_id
_entity_poly.type
_entity_poly.pdbx_seq_one_letter_code
_entity_poly.pdbx_strand_id
1 'polypeptide(L)'
;KEVLLECAKQAELDINEFEKDLHSKRALKAYQCDLKLSSEMEINEYPSLIFFSKNVEEAGIKVSGVVSFDIYVEIMKEILNQELVQAELPTLEEFLKKYRFVATKEIEVVYDLPAECVEKEMNKLMLKQNVERIPVKYGTFWRYKDND
;
A
#
# COMPACT_ATOMS: atom_id res chain seq x y z
N LYS A 1 -6.41 15.55 15.78
CA LYS A 1 -5.00 15.90 16.04
C LYS A 1 -4.29 14.71 16.68
N GLU A 2 -4.78 14.15 17.77
CA GLU A 2 -4.16 13.04 18.52
C GLU A 2 -3.90 11.82 17.62
N VAL A 3 -4.87 11.42 16.80
CA VAL A 3 -4.72 10.29 15.86
C VAL A 3 -3.59 10.52 14.85
N LEU A 4 -3.45 11.74 14.33
CA LEU A 4 -2.37 12.07 13.37
C LEU A 4 -0.99 12.00 14.03
N LEU A 5 -0.87 12.46 15.25
CA LEU A 5 0.39 12.36 16.02
C LEU A 5 0.74 10.90 16.34
N GLU A 6 -0.26 10.07 16.65
CA GLU A 6 -0.05 8.64 16.85
C GLU A 6 0.41 7.94 15.58
N CYS A 7 -0.22 8.24 14.43
CA CYS A 7 0.22 7.73 13.13
C CYS A 7 1.66 8.18 12.80
N ALA A 8 1.99 9.44 13.05
CA ALA A 8 3.34 9.96 12.83
C ALA A 8 4.38 9.25 13.70
N LYS A 9 4.02 8.97 14.97
CA LYS A 9 4.87 8.21 15.89
C LYS A 9 5.09 6.78 15.41
N GLN A 10 4.03 6.11 14.94
CA GLN A 10 4.13 4.76 14.40
C GLN A 10 4.97 4.71 13.10
N ALA A 11 4.98 5.81 12.34
CA ALA A 11 5.82 6.00 11.15
C ALA A 11 7.24 6.50 11.47
N GLU A 12 7.64 6.53 12.75
CA GLU A 12 8.96 6.96 13.23
C GLU A 12 9.36 8.38 12.79
N LEU A 13 8.37 9.27 12.60
CA LEU A 13 8.63 10.67 12.26
C LEU A 13 8.99 11.48 13.53
N ASP A 14 9.74 12.57 13.34
CA ASP A 14 9.95 13.55 14.41
C ASP A 14 8.62 14.23 14.75
N ILE A 15 8.07 13.92 15.93
CA ILE A 15 6.74 14.37 16.36
C ILE A 15 6.71 15.88 16.56
N ASN A 16 7.81 16.49 17.04
CA ASN A 16 7.88 17.93 17.27
C ASN A 16 7.92 18.70 15.95
N GLU A 17 8.65 18.19 14.96
CA GLU A 17 8.69 18.76 13.63
C GLU A 17 7.35 18.55 12.92
N PHE A 18 6.80 17.34 12.97
CA PHE A 18 5.49 17.01 12.39
C PHE A 18 4.38 17.91 12.94
N GLU A 19 4.33 18.16 14.27
CA GLU A 19 3.31 19.01 14.89
C GLU A 19 3.42 20.47 14.43
N LYS A 20 4.64 20.98 14.26
CA LYS A 20 4.88 22.33 13.73
C LYS A 20 4.47 22.43 12.26
N ASP A 21 4.82 21.42 11.46
CA ASP A 21 4.54 21.43 10.04
C ASP A 21 3.07 21.22 9.71
N LEU A 22 2.32 20.46 10.53
CA LEU A 22 0.91 20.15 10.32
C LEU A 22 0.02 21.39 10.10
N HIS A 23 0.38 22.51 10.73
CA HIS A 23 -0.33 23.79 10.65
C HIS A 23 0.49 24.89 9.95
N SER A 24 1.57 24.52 9.30
CA SER A 24 2.45 25.48 8.65
C SER A 24 1.85 26.01 7.34
N LYS A 25 2.27 27.22 6.94
CA LYS A 25 1.95 27.76 5.61
C LYS A 25 2.51 26.90 4.48
N ARG A 26 3.62 26.19 4.74
CA ARG A 26 4.25 25.27 3.79
C ARG A 26 3.34 24.06 3.52
N ALA A 27 2.81 23.43 4.57
CA ALA A 27 1.88 22.32 4.44
C ALA A 27 0.57 22.73 3.73
N LEU A 28 0.03 23.90 4.07
CA LEU A 28 -1.14 24.45 3.38
C LEU A 28 -0.87 24.70 1.88
N LYS A 29 0.28 25.25 1.54
CA LYS A 29 0.66 25.46 0.14
C LYS A 29 0.84 24.15 -0.62
N ALA A 30 1.48 23.15 -0.01
CA ALA A 30 1.62 21.82 -0.60
C ALA A 30 0.24 21.20 -0.89
N TYR A 31 -0.64 21.21 0.10
CA TYR A 31 -2.02 20.72 -0.06
C TYR A 31 -2.79 21.44 -1.18
N GLN A 32 -2.66 22.78 -1.28
CA GLN A 32 -3.26 23.55 -2.36
C GLN A 32 -2.72 23.17 -3.75
N CYS A 33 -1.41 22.89 -3.84
CA CYS A 33 -0.79 22.40 -5.07
C CYS A 33 -1.36 21.01 -5.46
N ASP A 34 -1.52 20.10 -4.51
CA ASP A 34 -2.09 18.78 -4.77
C ASP A 34 -3.56 18.87 -5.21
N LEU A 35 -4.35 19.74 -4.57
CA LEU A 35 -5.74 20.00 -5.00
C LEU A 35 -5.80 20.55 -6.42
N LYS A 36 -4.90 21.48 -6.75
CA LYS A 36 -4.84 22.06 -8.09
C LYS A 36 -4.47 21.01 -9.13
N LEU A 37 -3.44 20.18 -8.84
CA LEU A 37 -3.03 19.07 -9.71
C LEU A 37 -4.18 18.08 -9.91
N SER A 38 -4.88 17.69 -8.85
CA SER A 38 -6.05 16.81 -8.94
C SER A 38 -7.15 17.38 -9.82
N SER A 39 -7.38 18.70 -9.74
CA SER A 39 -8.35 19.40 -10.59
C SER A 39 -7.88 19.45 -12.06
N GLU A 40 -6.61 19.76 -12.32
CA GLU A 40 -6.03 19.79 -13.67
C GLU A 40 -6.05 18.42 -14.34
N MET A 41 -5.91 17.35 -13.55
CA MET A 41 -6.01 15.95 -14.01
C MET A 41 -7.46 15.45 -14.07
N GLU A 42 -8.46 16.33 -13.78
CA GLU A 42 -9.89 15.97 -13.77
C GLU A 42 -10.20 14.76 -12.88
N ILE A 43 -9.57 14.69 -11.70
CA ILE A 43 -9.82 13.61 -10.73
C ILE A 43 -11.09 13.91 -9.95
N ASN A 44 -12.16 13.16 -10.24
CA ASN A 44 -13.47 13.30 -9.63
C ASN A 44 -13.85 12.13 -8.74
N GLU A 45 -13.05 11.05 -8.74
CA GLU A 45 -13.30 9.81 -8.03
C GLU A 45 -12.01 9.27 -7.41
N TYR A 46 -12.12 8.59 -6.26
CA TYR A 46 -10.99 7.97 -5.57
C TYR A 46 -11.26 6.48 -5.32
N PRO A 47 -10.23 5.62 -5.45
CA PRO A 47 -8.89 5.94 -5.94
C PRO A 47 -8.87 6.23 -7.44
N SER A 48 -7.95 7.09 -7.88
CA SER A 48 -7.64 7.29 -9.30
C SER A 48 -6.15 7.12 -9.52
N LEU A 49 -5.79 6.39 -10.57
CA LEU A 49 -4.40 6.21 -11.01
C LEU A 49 -4.24 6.77 -12.42
N ILE A 50 -3.15 7.45 -12.68
CA ILE A 50 -2.79 7.92 -14.02
C ILE A 50 -1.45 7.29 -14.38
N PHE A 51 -1.44 6.58 -15.49
CA PHE A 51 -0.25 5.92 -16.04
C PHE A 51 0.31 6.77 -17.16
N PHE A 52 1.57 7.15 -17.06
CA PHE A 52 2.27 7.90 -18.10
C PHE A 52 3.27 7.00 -18.81
N SER A 53 3.36 7.15 -20.14
CA SER A 53 4.43 6.55 -20.91
C SER A 53 5.77 7.25 -20.64
N LYS A 54 6.87 6.73 -21.20
CA LYS A 54 8.17 7.42 -21.16
C LYS A 54 8.17 8.74 -21.96
N ASN A 55 7.25 8.86 -22.91
CA ASN A 55 7.04 10.08 -23.65
C ASN A 55 6.03 10.97 -22.93
N VAL A 56 6.53 12.00 -22.26
CA VAL A 56 5.72 12.94 -21.45
C VAL A 56 4.77 13.83 -22.30
N GLU A 57 4.92 13.82 -23.63
CA GLU A 57 4.03 14.55 -24.55
C GLU A 57 2.75 13.75 -24.87
N GLU A 58 2.74 12.45 -24.56
CA GLU A 58 1.58 11.61 -24.76
C GLU A 58 0.62 11.75 -23.57
N ALA A 59 -0.68 11.70 -23.87
CA ALA A 59 -1.70 11.70 -22.82
C ALA A 59 -1.58 10.43 -21.97
N GLY A 60 -1.63 10.60 -20.63
CA GLY A 60 -1.66 9.47 -19.71
C GLY A 60 -2.99 8.72 -19.76
N ILE A 61 -2.96 7.44 -19.42
CA ILE A 61 -4.15 6.60 -19.26
C ILE A 61 -4.66 6.75 -17.82
N LYS A 62 -5.88 7.29 -17.66
CA LYS A 62 -6.51 7.48 -16.35
C LYS A 62 -7.48 6.34 -16.05
N VAL A 63 -7.36 5.76 -14.86
CA VAL A 63 -8.28 4.76 -14.31
C VAL A 63 -8.88 5.34 -13.04
N SER A 64 -10.21 5.45 -12.99
CA SER A 64 -10.95 5.98 -11.86
C SER A 64 -11.73 4.87 -11.16
N GLY A 65 -11.81 4.96 -9.82
CA GLY A 65 -12.47 3.97 -8.99
C GLY A 65 -11.65 2.70 -8.79
N VAL A 66 -12.30 1.70 -8.17
CA VAL A 66 -11.68 0.39 -7.90
C VAL A 66 -11.97 -0.52 -9.08
N VAL A 67 -10.91 -0.94 -9.75
CA VAL A 67 -10.97 -1.90 -10.86
C VAL A 67 -10.21 -3.18 -10.52
N SER A 68 -10.38 -4.24 -11.32
CA SER A 68 -9.63 -5.49 -11.13
C SER A 68 -8.15 -5.30 -11.43
N PHE A 69 -7.32 -6.13 -10.81
CA PHE A 69 -5.86 -6.11 -11.03
C PHE A 69 -5.49 -6.33 -12.51
N ASP A 70 -6.25 -7.15 -13.22
CA ASP A 70 -6.01 -7.45 -14.64
C ASP A 70 -6.06 -6.20 -15.53
N ILE A 71 -6.94 -5.24 -15.21
CA ILE A 71 -7.00 -3.97 -15.95
C ILE A 71 -5.69 -3.20 -15.81
N TYR A 72 -5.09 -3.17 -14.61
CA TYR A 72 -3.79 -2.54 -14.42
C TYR A 72 -2.68 -3.27 -15.21
N VAL A 73 -2.72 -4.60 -15.25
CA VAL A 73 -1.76 -5.40 -16.01
C VAL A 73 -1.88 -5.10 -17.52
N GLU A 74 -3.09 -5.03 -18.07
CA GLU A 74 -3.30 -4.69 -19.49
C GLU A 74 -2.80 -3.28 -19.82
N ILE A 75 -3.10 -2.28 -18.99
CA ILE A 75 -2.59 -0.92 -19.18
C ILE A 75 -1.06 -0.90 -19.15
N MET A 76 -0.44 -1.63 -18.22
CA MET A 76 1.01 -1.70 -18.14
C MET A 76 1.64 -2.39 -19.34
N LYS A 77 1.01 -3.43 -19.90
CA LYS A 77 1.44 -4.07 -21.18
C LYS A 77 1.40 -3.07 -22.32
N GLU A 78 0.31 -2.31 -22.45
CA GLU A 78 0.15 -1.29 -23.49
C GLU A 78 1.23 -0.22 -23.39
N ILE A 79 1.43 0.38 -22.19
CA ILE A 79 2.40 1.46 -21.98
C ILE A 79 3.84 0.98 -22.19
N LEU A 80 4.16 -0.22 -21.76
CA LEU A 80 5.51 -0.79 -21.88
C LEU A 80 5.75 -1.43 -23.24
N ASN A 81 4.69 -1.63 -24.02
CA ASN A 81 4.71 -2.34 -25.31
C ASN A 81 5.44 -3.68 -25.21
N GLN A 82 5.13 -4.43 -24.15
CA GLN A 82 5.72 -5.75 -23.90
C GLN A 82 4.77 -6.65 -23.10
N GLU A 83 4.88 -7.95 -23.31
CA GLU A 83 4.19 -8.91 -22.46
C GLU A 83 4.78 -8.91 -21.05
N LEU A 84 3.90 -8.92 -20.05
CA LEU A 84 4.29 -9.04 -18.66
C LEU A 84 4.18 -10.50 -18.22
N VAL A 85 5.22 -11.00 -17.61
CA VAL A 85 5.25 -12.35 -17.03
C VAL A 85 5.10 -12.23 -15.52
N GLN A 86 4.12 -12.95 -14.96
CA GLN A 86 3.94 -13.00 -13.53
C GLN A 86 5.17 -13.64 -12.87
N ALA A 87 5.75 -12.95 -11.90
CA ALA A 87 6.84 -13.49 -11.09
C ALA A 87 6.34 -14.64 -10.20
N GLU A 88 7.22 -15.57 -9.87
CA GLU A 88 6.91 -16.58 -8.85
C GLU A 88 6.62 -15.90 -7.51
N LEU A 89 5.59 -16.37 -6.82
CA LEU A 89 5.28 -15.88 -5.49
C LEU A 89 6.37 -16.30 -4.51
N PRO A 90 6.88 -15.39 -3.68
CA PRO A 90 7.79 -15.75 -2.60
C PRO A 90 7.09 -16.67 -1.60
N THR A 91 7.86 -17.38 -0.79
CA THR A 91 7.26 -18.06 0.36
C THR A 91 6.59 -17.06 1.30
N LEU A 92 5.60 -17.51 2.07
CA LEU A 92 4.89 -16.64 3.00
C LEU A 92 5.86 -15.98 4.01
N GLU A 93 6.89 -16.69 4.43
CA GLU A 93 7.90 -16.16 5.35
C GLU A 93 8.75 -15.06 4.71
N GLU A 94 9.19 -15.24 3.45
CA GLU A 94 9.91 -14.21 2.69
C GLU A 94 9.03 -12.98 2.43
N PHE A 95 7.76 -13.18 2.13
CA PHE A 95 6.79 -12.12 1.96
C PHE A 95 6.66 -11.28 3.24
N LEU A 96 6.46 -11.92 4.39
CA LEU A 96 6.35 -11.26 5.69
C LEU A 96 7.66 -10.55 6.08
N LYS A 97 8.81 -11.17 5.81
CA LYS A 97 10.12 -10.56 6.03
C LYS A 97 10.32 -9.29 5.21
N LYS A 98 9.83 -9.28 3.97
CA LYS A 98 9.92 -8.12 3.06
C LYS A 98 8.99 -6.98 3.49
N TYR A 99 7.72 -7.29 3.79
CA TYR A 99 6.70 -6.27 4.05
C TYR A 99 6.52 -5.93 5.53
N ARG A 100 7.07 -6.73 6.44
CA ARG A 100 7.18 -6.50 7.89
C ARG A 100 5.87 -6.43 8.65
N PHE A 101 4.84 -5.79 8.10
CA PHE A 101 3.54 -5.58 8.73
C PHE A 101 2.45 -5.75 7.69
N VAL A 102 1.65 -6.82 7.81
CA VAL A 102 0.74 -7.28 6.76
C VAL A 102 -0.60 -7.68 7.38
N ALA A 103 -1.70 -7.29 6.73
CA ALA A 103 -3.05 -7.75 7.13
C ALA A 103 -3.32 -9.19 6.63
N THR A 104 -4.14 -9.94 7.36
CA THR A 104 -4.61 -11.26 6.88
C THR A 104 -5.20 -11.16 5.47
N LYS A 105 -5.96 -10.09 5.19
CA LYS A 105 -6.60 -9.87 3.89
C LYS A 105 -5.60 -9.70 2.74
N GLU A 106 -4.47 -9.08 2.98
CA GLU A 106 -3.41 -8.93 1.97
C GLU A 106 -2.81 -10.29 1.61
N ILE A 107 -2.60 -11.16 2.61
CA ILE A 107 -2.10 -12.53 2.39
C ILE A 107 -3.14 -13.35 1.60
N GLU A 108 -4.43 -13.27 1.96
CA GLU A 108 -5.51 -13.92 1.23
C GLU A 108 -5.48 -13.58 -0.26
N VAL A 109 -5.35 -12.29 -0.58
CA VAL A 109 -5.37 -11.80 -1.96
C VAL A 109 -4.11 -12.19 -2.72
N VAL A 110 -2.92 -12.07 -2.09
CA VAL A 110 -1.64 -12.37 -2.76
C VAL A 110 -1.49 -13.85 -3.07
N TYR A 111 -1.92 -14.71 -2.14
CA TYR A 111 -1.73 -16.18 -2.26
C TYR A 111 -2.98 -16.92 -2.73
N ASP A 112 -4.08 -16.20 -2.99
CA ASP A 112 -5.39 -16.79 -3.35
C ASP A 112 -5.81 -17.88 -2.34
N LEU A 113 -5.69 -17.57 -1.05
CA LEU A 113 -6.00 -18.48 0.04
C LEU A 113 -7.20 -17.98 0.86
N PRO A 114 -8.07 -18.88 1.30
CA PRO A 114 -9.13 -18.51 2.25
C PRO A 114 -8.53 -18.14 3.62
N ALA A 115 -9.20 -17.23 4.34
CA ALA A 115 -8.77 -16.71 5.65
C ALA A 115 -8.34 -17.80 6.64
N GLU A 116 -9.10 -18.90 6.69
CA GLU A 116 -8.80 -20.03 7.58
C GLU A 116 -7.45 -20.70 7.27
N CYS A 117 -7.09 -20.79 5.99
CA CYS A 117 -5.80 -21.34 5.58
C CYS A 117 -4.67 -20.38 5.95
N VAL A 118 -4.86 -19.07 5.71
CA VAL A 118 -3.91 -18.04 6.12
C VAL A 118 -3.69 -18.09 7.63
N GLU A 119 -4.74 -18.12 8.42
CA GLU A 119 -4.61 -18.18 9.88
C GLU A 119 -3.86 -19.43 10.36
N LYS A 120 -4.06 -20.59 9.73
CA LYS A 120 -3.32 -21.81 10.06
C LYS A 120 -1.81 -21.63 9.81
N GLU A 121 -1.43 -21.09 8.66
CA GLU A 121 -0.03 -20.88 8.33
C GLU A 121 0.61 -19.82 9.22
N MET A 122 -0.12 -18.73 9.49
CA MET A 122 0.35 -17.67 10.38
C MET A 122 0.53 -18.16 11.82
N ASN A 123 -0.37 -19.01 12.32
CA ASN A 123 -0.21 -19.64 13.63
C ASN A 123 1.03 -20.54 13.71
N LYS A 124 1.39 -21.25 12.62
CA LYS A 124 2.65 -22.02 12.57
C LYS A 124 3.88 -21.11 12.68
N LEU A 125 3.87 -19.97 11.98
CA LEU A 125 4.95 -18.98 12.05
C LEU A 125 5.02 -18.30 13.42
N MET A 126 3.87 -18.06 14.06
CA MET A 126 3.80 -17.53 15.41
C MET A 126 4.38 -18.51 16.44
N LEU A 127 4.14 -19.81 16.29
CA LEU A 127 4.75 -20.84 17.15
C LEU A 127 6.27 -20.91 16.98
N LYS A 128 6.79 -20.57 15.80
CA LYS A 128 8.23 -20.41 15.55
C LYS A 128 8.79 -19.08 16.05
N GLN A 129 7.96 -18.21 16.61
CA GLN A 129 8.29 -16.87 17.07
C GLN A 129 8.70 -15.87 15.96
N ASN A 130 8.49 -16.22 14.70
CA ASN A 130 8.85 -15.39 13.55
C ASN A 130 7.86 -14.25 13.32
N VAL A 131 6.64 -14.36 13.86
CA VAL A 131 5.59 -13.35 13.69
C VAL A 131 4.83 -13.10 14.99
N GLU A 132 4.26 -11.90 15.09
CA GLU A 132 3.36 -11.48 16.16
C GLU A 132 1.99 -11.18 15.60
N ARG A 133 0.95 -11.65 16.29
CA ARG A 133 -0.43 -11.37 15.95
C ARG A 133 -0.89 -10.06 16.60
N ILE A 134 -1.42 -9.15 15.80
CA ILE A 134 -1.93 -7.85 16.25
C ILE A 134 -3.42 -7.76 15.87
N PRO A 135 -4.33 -8.08 16.82
CA PRO A 135 -5.76 -7.99 16.55
C PRO A 135 -6.20 -6.53 16.48
N VAL A 136 -7.08 -6.22 15.52
CA VAL A 136 -7.72 -4.91 15.38
C VAL A 136 -9.23 -5.08 15.27
N LYS A 137 -9.98 -3.98 15.30
CA LYS A 137 -11.45 -3.99 15.33
C LYS A 137 -12.08 -4.81 14.19
N TYR A 138 -11.49 -4.80 13.00
CA TYR A 138 -12.04 -5.42 11.78
C TYR A 138 -11.10 -6.41 11.12
N GLY A 139 -10.19 -7.03 11.87
CA GLY A 139 -9.29 -8.04 11.32
C GLY A 139 -8.07 -8.29 12.17
N THR A 140 -7.05 -8.82 11.52
CA THR A 140 -5.76 -9.13 12.16
C THR A 140 -4.63 -8.65 11.29
N PHE A 141 -3.64 -8.01 11.89
CA PHE A 141 -2.34 -7.76 11.29
C PHE A 141 -1.30 -8.71 11.87
N TRP A 142 -0.26 -8.94 11.10
CA TRP A 142 0.87 -9.79 11.42
C TRP A 142 2.15 -9.00 11.27
N ARG A 143 2.96 -8.95 12.32
CA ARG A 143 4.26 -8.28 12.32
C ARG A 143 5.35 -9.32 12.29
N TYR A 144 6.25 -9.23 11.31
CA TYR A 144 7.44 -10.07 11.26
C TYR A 144 8.42 -9.65 12.38
N LYS A 145 9.03 -10.65 13.03
CA LYS A 145 10.08 -10.44 14.04
C LYS A 145 11.39 -10.95 13.48
N ASP A 146 12.43 -10.11 13.53
CA ASP A 146 13.78 -10.60 13.34
C ASP A 146 14.16 -11.38 14.61
N ASN A 147 14.44 -12.66 14.46
CA ASN A 147 15.07 -13.43 15.51
C ASN A 147 16.57 -13.16 15.38
N ASP A 148 17.08 -12.22 16.20
CA ASP A 148 18.53 -12.01 16.37
C ASP A 148 19.20 -13.27 16.95
#